data_66b0d10e0bb860485d4df65539e5a606
#
_entry.id   66b0d10e0bb860485d4df65539e5a606
#
_cell.length_a   1.000
_cell.length_b   1.000
_cell.length_c   1.000
_cell.angle_alpha   90.00
_cell.angle_beta   90.00
_cell.angle_gamma   90.00
#
_symmetry.space_group_name_H-M   'P 1'
#
loop_
_entity.id
_entity.type
_entity.pdbx_description
1 polymer ?
#
loop_
_entity_poly.entity_id
_entity_poly.type
_entity_poly.pdbx_seq_one_letter_code
_entity_poly.pdbx_strand_id
1 'polypeptide(L)'
;DFIVENNIELLISFDGNEKAHSYRTYASNNKNSFHDVLMNTDMIKLKHPSYFDKYVNFNAVLNNRNSIKGIYEFIYNRYGKIPRISQLSSDHINLNKKNIFDDIFHSRKISEKEFQKEGSDVLPIVSNRLIPFNESKKFLKHYSLNLYLSNTLYLLYDLIDSFPTGTCLPFQTRIFLNTHNNLLPCEKVSYKNFLGKVNDHVFINIPEIVQRYNSYYVHCKKVCQYCYGGRACSTCLLSLDNLDQLGVEEFVCPDFQNQKTFEDELNRIFSYLEKCPSEFFQIINHLITE
;
A
#
# COMPACT_ATOMS: atom_id res chain seq x y z
N ASP A 1 27.69 -7.39 8.01
CA ASP A 1 27.75 -8.76 8.55
C ASP A 1 26.55 -9.05 9.46
N PHE A 2 26.22 -8.25 10.49
CA PHE A 2 25.11 -8.49 11.43
C PHE A 2 23.76 -8.79 10.75
N ILE A 3 23.34 -7.99 9.75
CA ILE A 3 22.07 -8.20 9.03
C ILE A 3 22.06 -9.52 8.25
N VAL A 4 23.20 -9.89 7.66
CA VAL A 4 23.36 -11.12 6.88
C VAL A 4 23.34 -12.34 7.80
N GLU A 5 24.09 -12.30 8.89
CA GLU A 5 24.20 -13.38 9.89
C GLU A 5 22.85 -13.69 10.55
N ASN A 6 22.01 -12.66 10.73
CA ASN A 6 20.69 -12.79 11.35
C ASN A 6 19.54 -12.92 10.34
N ASN A 7 19.81 -13.05 9.03
CA ASN A 7 18.81 -13.14 7.96
C ASN A 7 17.72 -12.04 8.02
N ILE A 8 18.14 -10.81 8.35
CA ILE A 8 17.21 -9.68 8.46
C ILE A 8 16.78 -9.25 7.06
N GLU A 9 15.48 -9.20 6.80
CA GLU A 9 14.95 -8.70 5.53
C GLU A 9 15.22 -7.20 5.38
N LEU A 10 15.75 -6.82 4.21
CA LEU A 10 15.97 -5.44 3.84
C LEU A 10 14.96 -4.99 2.78
N LEU A 11 14.28 -3.88 3.05
CA LEU A 11 13.47 -3.16 2.08
C LEU A 11 14.18 -1.83 1.74
N ILE A 12 14.87 -1.82 0.59
CA ILE A 12 15.64 -0.66 0.15
C ILE A 12 14.73 0.30 -0.61
N SER A 13 14.67 1.55 -0.16
CA SER A 13 13.94 2.61 -0.86
C SER A 13 14.76 3.16 -2.02
N PHE A 14 14.33 2.90 -3.27
CA PHE A 14 15.06 3.27 -4.47
C PHE A 14 14.09 3.65 -5.60
N ASP A 15 13.99 4.93 -5.94
CA ASP A 15 12.93 5.47 -6.81
C ASP A 15 13.26 5.39 -8.31
N GLY A 16 14.34 4.71 -8.70
CA GLY A 16 14.83 4.58 -10.06
C GLY A 16 16.23 5.18 -10.25
N ASN A 17 16.49 5.79 -11.39
CA ASN A 17 17.79 6.43 -11.68
C ASN A 17 18.05 7.68 -10.81
N GLU A 18 19.20 8.30 -10.95
CA GLU A 18 19.61 9.44 -10.13
C GLU A 18 18.62 10.61 -10.16
N LYS A 19 18.06 10.93 -11.32
CA LYS A 19 17.03 11.97 -11.47
C LYS A 19 15.76 11.59 -10.73
N ALA A 20 15.29 10.37 -10.88
CA ALA A 20 14.11 9.84 -10.22
C ALA A 20 14.25 9.83 -8.69
N HIS A 21 15.45 9.49 -8.19
CA HIS A 21 15.77 9.40 -6.77
C HIS A 21 16.04 10.78 -6.11
N SER A 22 16.13 11.85 -6.87
CA SER A 22 16.61 13.15 -6.41
C SER A 22 15.74 13.85 -5.35
N TYR A 23 14.56 13.36 -5.06
CA TYR A 23 13.76 13.81 -3.91
C TYR A 23 14.23 13.21 -2.58
N ARG A 24 15.06 12.16 -2.61
CA ARG A 24 15.64 11.56 -1.40
C ARG A 24 17.00 12.19 -1.12
N THR A 25 16.97 13.14 -0.22
CA THR A 25 18.15 13.90 0.16
C THR A 25 18.50 13.68 1.62
N TYR A 26 19.76 13.88 1.97
CA TYR A 26 20.20 13.94 3.35
C TYR A 26 19.70 15.21 4.03
N ALA A 27 19.16 15.08 5.24
CA ALA A 27 18.67 16.21 6.02
C ALA A 27 19.78 17.23 6.36
N SER A 28 21.03 16.76 6.47
CA SER A 28 22.17 17.59 6.86
C SER A 28 22.65 18.55 5.77
N ASN A 29 22.49 18.20 4.47
CA ASN A 29 23.13 18.96 3.39
C ASN A 29 22.32 18.97 2.09
N ASN A 30 21.12 18.42 2.07
CA ASN A 30 20.23 18.32 0.90
C ASN A 30 20.85 17.61 -0.33
N LYS A 31 21.96 16.85 -0.16
CA LYS A 31 22.53 16.07 -1.26
C LYS A 31 21.67 14.85 -1.55
N ASN A 32 21.56 14.53 -2.84
CA ASN A 32 20.89 13.31 -3.29
C ASN A 32 21.61 12.06 -2.75
N SER A 33 20.85 11.16 -2.12
CA SER A 33 21.40 9.92 -1.54
C SER A 33 21.62 8.79 -2.56
N PHE A 34 21.34 9.04 -3.85
CA PHE A 34 21.38 8.03 -4.91
C PHE A 34 22.68 7.22 -4.94
N HIS A 35 23.80 7.88 -4.99
CA HIS A 35 25.10 7.21 -5.14
C HIS A 35 25.43 6.32 -3.92
N ASP A 36 25.11 6.76 -2.72
CA ASP A 36 25.38 5.99 -1.51
C ASP A 36 24.47 4.77 -1.40
N VAL A 37 23.17 4.94 -1.75
CA VAL A 37 22.23 3.81 -1.81
C VAL A 37 22.65 2.81 -2.88
N LEU A 38 23.05 3.29 -4.06
CA LEU A 38 23.52 2.46 -5.17
C LEU A 38 24.76 1.63 -4.75
N MET A 39 25.80 2.31 -4.27
CA MET A 39 27.06 1.70 -3.87
C MET A 39 26.85 0.66 -2.76
N ASN A 40 26.08 0.98 -1.73
CA ASN A 40 25.81 0.07 -0.63
C ASN A 40 24.98 -1.15 -1.09
N THR A 41 24.01 -0.96 -1.99
CA THR A 41 23.22 -2.04 -2.55
C THR A 41 24.07 -2.97 -3.41
N ASP A 42 24.92 -2.42 -4.27
CA ASP A 42 25.84 -3.18 -5.12
C ASP A 42 26.86 -3.97 -4.27
N MET A 43 27.34 -3.36 -3.17
CA MET A 43 28.25 -4.02 -2.24
C MET A 43 27.59 -5.22 -1.55
N ILE A 44 26.34 -5.10 -1.11
CA ILE A 44 25.59 -6.23 -0.52
C ILE A 44 25.42 -7.34 -1.55
N LYS A 45 25.01 -7.00 -2.78
CA LYS A 45 24.84 -7.98 -3.87
C LYS A 45 26.15 -8.72 -4.18
N LEU A 46 27.25 -7.98 -4.24
CA LEU A 46 28.57 -8.55 -4.56
C LEU A 46 29.10 -9.45 -3.43
N LYS A 47 29.03 -9.00 -2.18
CA LYS A 47 29.59 -9.72 -1.04
C LYS A 47 28.70 -10.89 -0.57
N HIS A 48 27.39 -10.76 -0.69
CA HIS A 48 26.43 -11.70 -0.12
C HIS A 48 25.30 -12.01 -1.13
N PRO A 49 25.59 -12.61 -2.32
CA PRO A 49 24.61 -12.79 -3.39
C PRO A 49 23.40 -13.62 -2.98
N SER A 50 23.61 -14.71 -2.25
CA SER A 50 22.50 -15.58 -1.79
C SER A 50 21.59 -14.88 -0.78
N TYR A 51 22.16 -14.06 0.11
CA TYR A 51 21.40 -13.21 1.02
C TYR A 51 20.63 -12.14 0.24
N PHE A 52 21.29 -11.48 -0.71
CA PHE A 52 20.68 -10.47 -1.57
C PHE A 52 19.44 -11.03 -2.30
N ASP A 53 19.57 -12.19 -2.89
CA ASP A 53 18.48 -12.82 -3.63
C ASP A 53 17.29 -13.18 -2.75
N LYS A 54 17.52 -13.61 -1.53
CA LYS A 54 16.47 -14.08 -0.65
C LYS A 54 15.85 -12.96 0.21
N TYR A 55 16.66 -12.04 0.73
CA TYR A 55 16.25 -11.14 1.80
C TYR A 55 16.26 -9.65 1.42
N VAL A 56 16.73 -9.28 0.21
CA VAL A 56 16.73 -7.88 -0.21
C VAL A 56 15.59 -7.62 -1.18
N ASN A 57 14.75 -6.65 -0.84
CA ASN A 57 13.64 -6.18 -1.64
C ASN A 57 13.72 -4.68 -1.85
N PHE A 58 12.98 -4.15 -2.83
CA PHE A 58 12.98 -2.75 -3.18
C PHE A 58 11.59 -2.13 -3.04
N ASN A 59 11.56 -0.88 -2.60
CA ASN A 59 10.38 -0.03 -2.63
C ASN A 59 10.72 1.26 -3.37
N ALA A 60 9.84 1.69 -4.26
CA ALA A 60 9.94 2.96 -4.96
C ALA A 60 8.70 3.81 -4.74
N VAL A 61 8.84 5.12 -4.76
CA VAL A 61 7.73 6.06 -4.68
C VAL A 61 7.58 6.79 -6.00
N LEU A 62 6.36 6.77 -6.55
CA LEU A 62 6.02 7.52 -7.76
C LEU A 62 6.09 9.02 -7.51
N ASN A 63 6.69 9.73 -8.45
CA ASN A 63 6.80 11.18 -8.44
C ASN A 63 6.88 11.69 -9.90
N ASN A 64 6.91 13.01 -10.11
CA ASN A 64 6.98 13.62 -11.44
C ASN A 64 8.32 13.45 -12.17
N ARG A 65 9.32 12.77 -11.60
CA ARG A 65 10.63 12.49 -12.18
C ARG A 65 10.84 11.03 -12.55
N ASN A 66 9.84 10.16 -12.30
CA ASN A 66 9.90 8.75 -12.63
C ASN A 66 8.59 8.25 -13.24
N SER A 67 8.60 7.00 -13.69
CA SER A 67 7.41 6.29 -14.17
C SER A 67 7.50 4.85 -13.70
N ILE A 68 6.38 4.14 -13.70
CA ILE A 68 6.32 2.71 -13.37
C ILE A 68 7.30 1.93 -14.25
N LYS A 69 7.29 2.19 -15.56
CA LYS A 69 8.22 1.57 -16.53
C LYS A 69 9.67 1.82 -16.14
N GLY A 70 10.05 3.08 -15.95
CA GLY A 70 11.43 3.45 -15.62
C GLY A 70 11.91 2.88 -14.28
N ILE A 71 11.05 2.79 -13.27
CA ILE A 71 11.36 2.16 -11.99
C ILE A 71 11.63 0.66 -12.17
N TYR A 72 10.73 -0.05 -12.85
CA TYR A 72 10.91 -1.48 -13.12
C TYR A 72 12.15 -1.77 -13.93
N GLU A 73 12.35 -1.05 -15.04
CA GLU A 73 13.51 -1.25 -15.90
C GLU A 73 14.83 -1.01 -15.16
N PHE A 74 14.91 0.05 -14.36
CA PHE A 74 16.13 0.37 -13.61
C PHE A 74 16.45 -0.74 -12.59
N ILE A 75 15.48 -1.15 -11.77
CA ILE A 75 15.72 -2.11 -10.69
C ILE A 75 15.86 -3.53 -11.23
N TYR A 76 15.06 -3.91 -12.23
CA TYR A 76 15.15 -5.24 -12.79
C TYR A 76 16.44 -5.47 -13.58
N ASN A 77 16.83 -4.54 -14.46
CA ASN A 77 18.06 -4.68 -15.24
C ASN A 77 19.31 -4.74 -14.37
N ARG A 78 19.31 -4.05 -13.22
CA ARG A 78 20.47 -4.02 -12.35
C ARG A 78 20.49 -5.15 -11.33
N TYR A 79 19.34 -5.46 -10.77
CA TYR A 79 19.23 -6.36 -9.61
C TYR A 79 18.45 -7.64 -9.87
N GLY A 80 17.73 -7.78 -10.97
CA GLY A 80 16.85 -8.90 -11.25
C GLY A 80 15.62 -8.94 -10.32
N LYS A 81 15.31 -7.83 -9.66
CA LYS A 81 14.23 -7.72 -8.66
C LYS A 81 13.08 -6.87 -9.16
N ILE A 82 11.89 -7.19 -8.68
CA ILE A 82 10.68 -6.42 -8.96
C ILE A 82 10.33 -5.60 -7.72
N PRO A 83 10.41 -4.25 -7.80
CA PRO A 83 10.15 -3.41 -6.65
C PRO A 83 8.66 -3.33 -6.33
N ARG A 84 8.34 -3.05 -5.07
CA ARG A 84 7.03 -2.50 -4.70
C ARG A 84 6.99 -1.04 -5.14
N ILE A 85 5.87 -0.61 -5.73
CA ILE A 85 5.68 0.79 -6.11
C ILE A 85 4.56 1.38 -5.27
N SER A 86 4.87 2.48 -4.62
CA SER A 86 3.94 3.26 -3.80
C SER A 86 3.73 4.64 -4.44
N GLN A 87 2.65 5.31 -4.10
CA GLN A 87 2.48 6.74 -4.38
C GLN A 87 2.82 7.56 -3.13
N LEU A 88 3.01 8.87 -3.31
CA LEU A 88 3.12 9.78 -2.18
C LEU A 88 1.84 9.73 -1.33
N SER A 89 1.98 9.84 -0.01
CA SER A 89 0.81 9.97 0.87
C SER A 89 0.18 11.33 0.66
N SER A 90 -1.12 11.36 0.44
CA SER A 90 -1.93 12.58 0.42
C SER A 90 -2.31 13.06 1.82
N ASP A 91 -2.01 12.26 2.85
CA ASP A 91 -2.34 12.60 4.23
C ASP A 91 -1.43 13.72 4.75
N HIS A 92 -2.03 14.73 5.35
CA HIS A 92 -1.35 15.86 6.02
C HIS A 92 -0.43 16.71 5.16
N ILE A 93 -0.81 16.92 3.93
CA ILE A 93 -0.14 17.91 3.11
C ILE A 93 -0.23 19.26 3.84
N ASN A 94 0.93 19.84 4.10
CA ASN A 94 0.97 21.21 4.56
C ASN A 94 0.30 22.10 3.50
N LEU A 95 -0.81 22.75 3.85
CA LEU A 95 -1.61 23.54 2.92
C LEU A 95 -0.78 24.62 2.20
N ASN A 96 0.24 25.17 2.85
CA ASN A 96 1.18 26.11 2.24
C ASN A 96 2.11 25.47 1.21
N LYS A 97 2.18 24.13 1.15
CA LYS A 97 2.99 23.35 0.21
C LYS A 97 2.14 22.49 -0.74
N LYS A 98 0.83 22.71 -0.74
CA LYS A 98 -0.09 21.90 -1.56
C LYS A 98 0.30 21.96 -3.05
N ASN A 99 0.62 23.12 -3.58
CA ASN A 99 1.03 23.29 -4.97
C ASN A 99 2.28 22.44 -5.31
N ILE A 100 3.24 22.35 -4.37
CA ILE A 100 4.44 21.51 -4.55
C ILE A 100 4.06 20.04 -4.54
N PHE A 101 3.14 19.65 -3.66
CA PHE A 101 2.64 18.28 -3.61
C PHE A 101 1.91 17.92 -4.91
N ASP A 102 0.99 18.76 -5.38
CA ASP A 102 0.20 18.53 -6.59
C ASP A 102 1.10 18.40 -7.83
N ASP A 103 2.21 19.15 -7.89
CA ASP A 103 3.21 19.02 -8.97
C ASP A 103 3.97 17.69 -8.92
N ILE A 104 4.29 17.20 -7.71
CA ILE A 104 5.09 15.98 -7.54
C ILE A 104 4.23 14.71 -7.57
N PHE A 105 2.96 14.80 -7.20
CA PHE A 105 2.08 13.66 -6.99
C PHE A 105 1.72 12.95 -8.28
N HIS A 106 1.98 11.64 -8.33
CA HIS A 106 1.49 10.75 -9.38
C HIS A 106 0.67 9.62 -8.78
N SER A 107 -0.55 9.48 -9.26
CA SER A 107 -1.43 8.39 -8.85
C SER A 107 -0.91 7.06 -9.35
N ARG A 108 -0.68 6.13 -8.44
CA ARG A 108 -0.25 4.77 -8.76
C ARG A 108 -1.26 4.06 -9.68
N LYS A 109 -2.55 4.17 -9.38
CA LYS A 109 -3.64 3.52 -10.15
C LYS A 109 -3.67 3.99 -11.61
N ILE A 110 -3.48 5.29 -11.83
CA ILE A 110 -3.44 5.87 -13.19
C ILE A 110 -2.18 5.39 -13.91
N SER A 111 -1.02 5.50 -13.27
CA SER A 111 0.27 5.12 -13.87
C SER A 111 0.37 3.61 -14.16
N GLU A 112 -0.25 2.74 -13.35
CA GLU A 112 -0.35 1.30 -13.64
C GLU A 112 -1.19 1.03 -14.89
N LYS A 113 -2.32 1.75 -15.07
CA LYS A 113 -3.14 1.63 -16.28
C LYS A 113 -2.42 2.13 -17.53
N GLU A 114 -1.67 3.20 -17.42
CA GLU A 114 -0.85 3.73 -18.52
C GLU A 114 0.24 2.73 -18.90
N PHE A 115 0.97 2.22 -17.93
CA PHE A 115 2.00 1.19 -18.13
C PHE A 115 1.44 -0.09 -18.79
N GLN A 116 0.23 -0.53 -18.40
CA GLN A 116 -0.43 -1.68 -19.04
C GLN A 116 -0.77 -1.42 -20.51
N LYS A 117 -1.13 -0.19 -20.87
CA LYS A 117 -1.46 0.18 -22.26
C LYS A 117 -0.20 0.31 -23.12
N GLU A 118 0.86 0.92 -22.58
CA GLU A 118 2.12 1.13 -23.31
C GLU A 118 2.88 -0.18 -23.53
N GLY A 119 2.72 -1.15 -22.62
CA GLY A 119 3.52 -2.36 -22.60
C GLY A 119 4.99 -2.08 -22.25
N SER A 120 5.77 -3.12 -22.15
CA SER A 120 7.22 -3.01 -21.97
C SER A 120 7.91 -4.11 -22.77
N ASP A 121 8.78 -3.73 -23.68
CA ASP A 121 9.60 -4.68 -24.44
C ASP A 121 10.61 -5.41 -23.54
N VAL A 122 11.02 -4.76 -22.46
CA VAL A 122 12.00 -5.28 -21.50
C VAL A 122 11.33 -6.15 -20.40
N LEU A 123 10.06 -5.87 -20.07
CA LEU A 123 9.34 -6.52 -18.98
C LEU A 123 7.91 -6.94 -19.36
N PRO A 124 7.71 -7.71 -20.46
CA PRO A 124 6.39 -8.22 -20.78
C PRO A 124 5.82 -9.05 -19.63
N ILE A 125 6.69 -9.67 -18.81
CA ILE A 125 6.32 -10.41 -17.61
C ILE A 125 5.66 -9.49 -16.57
N VAL A 126 6.12 -8.24 -16.41
CA VAL A 126 5.56 -7.34 -15.38
C VAL A 126 4.22 -6.78 -15.80
N SER A 127 4.09 -6.28 -17.04
CA SER A 127 2.84 -5.68 -17.52
C SER A 127 1.73 -6.71 -17.76
N ASN A 128 2.09 -7.85 -18.36
CA ASN A 128 1.11 -8.83 -18.81
C ASN A 128 0.86 -9.97 -17.80
N ARG A 129 1.74 -10.15 -16.83
CA ARG A 129 1.65 -11.24 -15.86
C ARG A 129 1.61 -10.77 -14.42
N LEU A 130 2.61 -10.03 -13.97
CA LEU A 130 2.76 -9.73 -12.53
C LEU A 130 1.64 -8.85 -11.99
N ILE A 131 1.23 -7.82 -12.72
CA ILE A 131 0.15 -6.93 -12.27
C ILE A 131 -1.18 -7.69 -12.24
N PRO A 132 -1.61 -8.38 -13.32
CA PRO A 132 -2.82 -9.19 -13.28
C PRO A 132 -2.75 -10.32 -12.24
N PHE A 133 -1.58 -10.94 -12.05
CA PHE A 133 -1.37 -11.96 -11.02
C PHE A 133 -1.62 -11.39 -9.60
N ASN A 134 -1.03 -10.24 -9.28
CA ASN A 134 -1.19 -9.62 -7.98
C ASN A 134 -2.63 -9.11 -7.73
N GLU A 135 -3.31 -8.62 -8.78
CA GLU A 135 -4.71 -8.25 -8.71
C GLU A 135 -5.59 -9.48 -8.45
N SER A 136 -5.35 -10.56 -9.18
CA SER A 136 -6.04 -11.85 -9.00
C SER A 136 -5.77 -12.44 -7.62
N LYS A 137 -4.52 -12.40 -7.14
CA LYS A 137 -4.15 -12.80 -5.77
C LYS A 137 -4.92 -11.98 -4.73
N LYS A 138 -4.94 -10.65 -4.87
CA LYS A 138 -5.67 -9.77 -3.97
C LYS A 138 -7.17 -10.08 -3.97
N PHE A 139 -7.76 -10.24 -5.15
CA PHE A 139 -9.16 -10.58 -5.30
C PHE A 139 -9.50 -11.91 -4.61
N LEU A 140 -8.77 -12.98 -4.92
CA LEU A 140 -9.01 -14.31 -4.35
C LEU A 140 -8.80 -14.33 -2.84
N LYS A 141 -7.77 -13.62 -2.34
CA LYS A 141 -7.55 -13.49 -0.90
C LYS A 141 -8.76 -12.86 -0.20
N HIS A 142 -9.31 -11.80 -0.74
CA HIS A 142 -10.40 -11.06 -0.09
C HIS A 142 -11.78 -11.69 -0.30
N TYR A 143 -12.04 -12.26 -1.47
CA TYR A 143 -13.37 -12.80 -1.79
C TYR A 143 -13.57 -14.28 -1.47
N SER A 144 -12.52 -15.10 -1.49
CA SER A 144 -12.68 -16.53 -1.25
C SER A 144 -12.07 -17.03 0.04
N LEU A 145 -10.81 -16.75 0.32
CA LEU A 145 -10.11 -17.36 1.45
C LEU A 145 -10.29 -16.59 2.77
N ASN A 146 -10.14 -15.28 2.76
CA ASN A 146 -10.33 -14.50 3.99
C ASN A 146 -11.80 -14.48 4.44
N LEU A 147 -12.74 -14.47 3.50
CA LEU A 147 -14.15 -14.58 3.83
C LEU A 147 -14.45 -15.96 4.45
N TYR A 148 -13.83 -17.00 3.94
CA TYR A 148 -14.08 -18.38 4.39
C TYR A 148 -13.33 -18.73 5.68
N LEU A 149 -12.09 -18.30 5.85
CA LEU A 149 -11.25 -18.72 6.96
C LEU A 149 -11.32 -17.77 8.17
N SER A 150 -11.41 -16.47 7.95
CA SER A 150 -11.40 -15.47 9.02
C SER A 150 -12.77 -14.88 9.37
N ASN A 151 -13.75 -15.02 8.47
CA ASN A 151 -15.06 -14.40 8.60
C ASN A 151 -16.23 -15.39 8.68
N THR A 152 -16.00 -16.67 8.98
CA THR A 152 -17.08 -17.64 9.15
C THR A 152 -18.07 -17.17 10.21
N LEU A 153 -17.59 -16.55 11.29
CA LEU A 153 -18.44 -15.96 12.32
C LEU A 153 -19.23 -14.75 11.82
N TYR A 154 -18.61 -13.89 10.97
CA TYR A 154 -19.30 -12.75 10.37
C TYR A 154 -20.37 -13.19 9.36
N LEU A 155 -20.13 -14.27 8.61
CA LEU A 155 -21.12 -14.86 7.71
C LEU A 155 -22.30 -15.47 8.47
N LEU A 156 -22.03 -16.12 9.63
CA LEU A 156 -23.05 -16.76 10.45
C LEU A 156 -23.91 -15.76 11.23
N TYR A 157 -23.35 -14.62 11.62
CA TYR A 157 -24.01 -13.65 12.49
C TYR A 157 -24.33 -12.31 11.84
N ASP A 158 -24.11 -12.19 10.53
CA ASP A 158 -24.36 -10.95 9.75
C ASP A 158 -23.70 -9.68 10.34
N LEU A 159 -22.53 -9.87 10.99
CA LEU A 159 -21.84 -8.86 11.80
C LEU A 159 -20.95 -7.90 11.01
N ILE A 160 -21.10 -7.81 9.67
CA ILE A 160 -20.28 -6.91 8.86
C ILE A 160 -20.86 -5.49 8.91
N ASP A 161 -20.55 -4.79 9.97
CA ASP A 161 -20.96 -3.39 10.13
C ASP A 161 -19.79 -2.38 10.03
N SER A 162 -18.55 -2.84 9.88
CA SER A 162 -17.38 -1.96 9.81
C SER A 162 -16.94 -1.71 8.36
N PHE A 163 -17.19 -0.54 7.86
CA PHE A 163 -16.75 -0.08 6.55
C PHE A 163 -15.96 1.24 6.68
N PRO A 164 -14.86 1.42 5.96
CA PRO A 164 -14.19 0.51 4.99
C PRO A 164 -13.49 -0.68 5.67
N THR A 165 -13.57 -1.85 5.04
CA THR A 165 -13.08 -3.12 5.62
C THR A 165 -11.55 -3.22 5.69
N GLY A 166 -10.80 -2.40 4.95
CA GLY A 166 -9.33 -2.35 5.01
C GLY A 166 -8.75 -1.62 6.21
N THR A 167 -9.59 -1.12 7.11
CA THR A 167 -9.15 -0.39 8.29
C THR A 167 -8.71 -1.34 9.40
N CYS A 168 -7.47 -1.18 9.88
CA CYS A 168 -7.03 -1.87 11.09
C CYS A 168 -7.72 -1.27 12.30
N LEU A 169 -8.31 -2.12 13.16
CA LEU A 169 -8.81 -1.66 14.44
C LEU A 169 -7.64 -1.23 15.34
N PRO A 170 -7.82 -0.19 16.17
CA PRO A 170 -6.81 0.24 17.12
C PRO A 170 -6.33 -0.92 17.99
N PHE A 171 -5.01 -1.00 18.19
CA PHE A 171 -4.33 -2.01 19.01
C PHE A 171 -4.41 -3.47 18.52
N GLN A 172 -5.11 -3.75 17.42
CA GLN A 172 -5.27 -5.13 16.92
C GLN A 172 -4.01 -5.68 16.26
N THR A 173 -3.40 -4.91 15.36
CA THR A 173 -2.27 -5.40 14.54
C THR A 173 -0.96 -4.69 14.82
N ARG A 174 -1.01 -3.41 15.16
CA ARG A 174 0.18 -2.59 15.42
C ARG A 174 -0.14 -1.37 16.26
N ILE A 175 0.90 -0.85 16.86
CA ILE A 175 0.94 0.45 17.55
C ILE A 175 2.22 1.14 17.09
N PHE A 176 2.14 2.41 16.76
CA PHE A 176 3.28 3.22 16.39
C PHE A 176 3.48 4.36 17.38
N LEU A 177 4.65 4.43 18.00
CA LEU A 177 5.05 5.55 18.86
C LEU A 177 5.88 6.53 18.03
N ASN A 178 5.41 7.75 17.90
CA ASN A 178 6.14 8.79 17.17
C ASN A 178 7.13 9.55 18.09
N THR A 179 7.95 10.42 17.50
CA THR A 179 8.94 11.23 18.20
C THR A 179 8.35 12.30 19.14
N HIS A 180 7.03 12.51 19.10
CA HIS A 180 6.29 13.41 19.98
C HIS A 180 5.55 12.66 21.10
N ASN A 181 5.94 11.43 21.36
CA ASN A 181 5.35 10.55 22.36
C ASN A 181 3.85 10.26 22.15
N ASN A 182 3.34 10.39 20.91
CA ASN A 182 1.98 10.01 20.58
C ASN A 182 1.93 8.57 20.08
N LEU A 183 0.95 7.82 20.59
CA LEU A 183 0.59 6.50 20.08
C LEU A 183 -0.36 6.66 18.89
N LEU A 184 -0.03 6.02 17.78
CA LEU A 184 -0.80 6.05 16.54
C LEU A 184 -1.19 4.61 16.14
N PRO A 185 -2.27 4.41 15.38
CA PRO A 185 -2.64 3.08 14.85
C PRO A 185 -1.57 2.48 13.96
N CYS A 186 -0.85 3.29 13.19
CA CYS A 186 0.30 2.90 12.39
C CYS A 186 1.12 4.14 11.95
N GLU A 187 2.27 3.91 11.34
CA GLU A 187 3.18 4.93 10.83
C GLU A 187 2.65 5.72 9.61
N LYS A 188 1.58 5.23 8.98
CA LYS A 188 1.02 5.81 7.74
C LYS A 188 -0.11 6.80 7.97
N VAL A 189 -0.62 6.85 9.20
CA VAL A 189 -1.78 7.71 9.51
C VAL A 189 -1.35 9.04 10.08
N SER A 190 -2.27 9.98 9.98
CA SER A 190 -2.16 11.30 10.56
C SER A 190 -1.84 11.31 12.03
N TYR A 191 -1.03 12.29 12.43
CA TYR A 191 -0.82 12.60 13.84
C TYR A 191 -2.10 13.07 14.55
N LYS A 192 -3.12 13.50 13.81
CA LYS A 192 -4.45 13.80 14.36
C LYS A 192 -5.17 12.56 14.89
N ASN A 193 -4.87 11.40 14.31
CA ASN A 193 -5.48 10.12 14.68
C ASN A 193 -4.77 9.42 15.83
N PHE A 194 -4.19 10.18 16.77
CA PHE A 194 -3.51 9.58 17.91
C PHE A 194 -4.48 8.80 18.79
N LEU A 195 -3.98 7.72 19.37
CA LEU A 195 -4.71 6.83 20.28
C LEU A 195 -4.41 7.12 21.75
N GLY A 196 -3.30 7.78 22.02
CA GLY A 196 -2.86 8.09 23.36
C GLY A 196 -1.47 8.73 23.37
N LYS A 197 -0.93 8.92 24.56
CA LYS A 197 0.40 9.49 24.79
C LYS A 197 1.21 8.62 25.74
N VAL A 198 2.52 8.66 25.56
CA VAL A 198 3.50 8.01 26.43
C VAL A 198 4.40 9.09 27.01
N ASN A 199 4.20 9.40 28.28
CA ASN A 199 5.12 10.23 29.07
C ASN A 199 5.72 9.33 30.15
N ASP A 200 5.66 9.71 31.42
CA ASP A 200 6.04 8.84 32.54
C ASP A 200 5.13 7.61 32.65
N HIS A 201 3.91 7.75 32.16
CA HIS A 201 2.91 6.68 32.06
C HIS A 201 2.23 6.69 30.68
N VAL A 202 1.69 5.54 30.29
CA VAL A 202 0.89 5.38 29.08
C VAL A 202 -0.55 5.85 29.38
N PHE A 203 -1.01 6.85 28.64
CA PHE A 203 -2.38 7.34 28.73
C PHE A 203 -3.16 7.00 27.46
N ILE A 204 -4.25 6.24 27.59
CA ILE A 204 -5.14 5.84 26.50
C ILE A 204 -6.59 6.07 26.93
N ASN A 205 -7.34 6.83 26.14
CA ASN A 205 -8.78 7.03 26.37
C ASN A 205 -9.60 6.14 25.43
N ILE A 206 -9.85 4.89 25.86
CA ILE A 206 -10.58 3.91 25.05
C ILE A 206 -12.01 4.40 24.68
N PRO A 207 -12.83 4.95 25.59
CA PRO A 207 -14.16 5.46 25.24
C PRO A 207 -14.15 6.48 24.11
N GLU A 208 -13.22 7.44 24.15
CA GLU A 208 -13.07 8.47 23.11
C GLU A 208 -12.66 7.87 21.76
N ILE A 209 -11.73 6.89 21.76
CA ILE A 209 -11.31 6.19 20.56
C ILE A 209 -12.50 5.47 19.94
N VAL A 210 -13.26 4.71 20.73
CA VAL A 210 -14.44 3.97 20.26
C VAL A 210 -15.49 4.93 19.69
N GLN A 211 -15.80 6.02 20.38
CA GLN A 211 -16.75 7.02 19.89
C GLN A 211 -16.32 7.62 18.56
N ARG A 212 -15.06 7.99 18.41
CA ARG A 212 -14.48 8.55 17.18
C ARG A 212 -14.56 7.57 16.02
N TYR A 213 -14.13 6.32 16.20
CA TYR A 213 -14.18 5.33 15.15
C TYR A 213 -15.62 4.98 14.74
N ASN A 214 -16.52 4.82 15.70
CA ASN A 214 -17.93 4.59 15.42
C ASN A 214 -18.57 5.73 14.63
N SER A 215 -18.24 6.97 14.96
CA SER A 215 -18.69 8.13 14.19
C SER A 215 -18.24 8.06 12.73
N TYR A 216 -16.98 7.74 12.48
CA TYR A 216 -16.47 7.58 11.13
C TYR A 216 -17.16 6.43 10.37
N TYR A 217 -17.33 5.27 11.00
CA TYR A 217 -18.01 4.14 10.38
C TYR A 217 -19.47 4.42 10.02
N VAL A 218 -20.21 5.09 10.88
CA VAL A 218 -21.61 5.47 10.61
C VAL A 218 -21.73 6.36 9.36
N HIS A 219 -20.79 7.29 9.17
CA HIS A 219 -20.80 8.16 7.98
C HIS A 219 -20.36 7.41 6.72
N CYS A 220 -19.31 6.62 6.79
CA CYS A 220 -18.83 5.85 5.65
C CYS A 220 -19.85 4.80 5.19
N LYS A 221 -20.60 4.18 6.12
CA LYS A 221 -21.62 3.16 5.81
C LYS A 221 -22.65 3.65 4.80
N LYS A 222 -23.01 4.94 4.84
CA LYS A 222 -23.98 5.53 3.90
C LYS A 222 -23.59 5.37 2.44
N VAL A 223 -22.28 5.39 2.14
CA VAL A 223 -21.74 5.21 0.79
C VAL A 223 -21.29 3.76 0.57
N CYS A 224 -20.61 3.19 1.55
CA CYS A 224 -20.01 1.85 1.43
C CYS A 224 -21.05 0.74 1.23
N GLN A 225 -22.26 0.87 1.77
CA GLN A 225 -23.34 -0.11 1.58
C GLN A 225 -23.78 -0.28 0.11
N TYR A 226 -23.49 0.71 -0.74
CA TYR A 226 -23.79 0.66 -2.17
C TYR A 226 -22.55 0.31 -3.02
N CYS A 227 -21.41 0.08 -2.41
CA CYS A 227 -20.17 -0.24 -3.09
C CYS A 227 -20.08 -1.74 -3.37
N TYR A 228 -20.02 -2.14 -4.62
CA TYR A 228 -19.86 -3.55 -5.00
C TYR A 228 -18.50 -4.14 -4.56
N GLY A 229 -17.45 -3.31 -4.47
CA GLY A 229 -16.15 -3.68 -3.95
C GLY A 229 -16.05 -3.72 -2.41
N GLY A 230 -17.13 -3.42 -1.69
CA GLY A 230 -17.11 -3.21 -0.25
C GLY A 230 -16.54 -4.38 0.55
N ARG A 231 -16.85 -5.64 0.18
CA ARG A 231 -16.36 -6.85 0.87
C ARG A 231 -14.86 -7.08 0.69
N ALA A 232 -14.29 -6.64 -0.43
CA ALA A 232 -12.85 -6.73 -0.72
C ALA A 232 -12.14 -5.39 -0.57
N CYS A 233 -12.76 -4.43 0.07
CA CYS A 233 -12.22 -3.10 0.26
C CYS A 233 -10.92 -3.16 1.07
N SER A 234 -9.85 -2.63 0.48
CA SER A 234 -8.55 -2.48 1.15
C SER A 234 -8.28 -1.05 1.62
N THR A 235 -9.27 -0.15 1.46
CA THR A 235 -9.15 1.25 1.84
C THR A 235 -9.14 1.37 3.35
N CYS A 236 -8.14 2.09 3.86
CA CYS A 236 -8.09 2.44 5.28
C CYS A 236 -8.94 3.68 5.52
N LEU A 237 -9.85 3.61 6.48
CA LEU A 237 -10.66 4.75 6.92
C LEU A 237 -9.79 5.98 7.19
N LEU A 238 -8.68 5.79 7.90
CA LEU A 238 -7.80 6.88 8.32
C LEU A 238 -6.94 7.48 7.20
N SER A 239 -7.00 6.92 5.98
CA SER A 239 -6.40 7.49 4.78
C SER A 239 -7.37 8.28 3.91
N LEU A 240 -8.62 8.42 4.35
CA LEU A 240 -9.62 9.22 3.65
C LEU A 240 -9.47 10.70 4.02
N ASP A 241 -9.54 11.55 3.02
CA ASP A 241 -9.55 13.00 3.23
C ASP A 241 -10.83 13.43 3.95
N ASN A 242 -10.73 14.52 4.70
CA ASN A 242 -11.87 15.19 5.35
C ASN A 242 -12.65 14.34 6.37
N LEU A 243 -12.01 13.35 7.01
CA LEU A 243 -12.65 12.58 8.09
C LEU A 243 -13.27 13.46 9.19
N ASP A 244 -12.63 14.58 9.51
CA ASP A 244 -13.11 15.53 10.51
C ASP A 244 -14.36 16.30 10.05
N GLN A 245 -14.67 16.26 8.75
CA GLN A 245 -15.81 16.92 8.12
C GLN A 245 -16.95 15.94 7.77
N LEU A 246 -16.78 14.66 8.12
CA LEU A 246 -17.82 13.65 7.93
C LEU A 246 -19.13 14.06 8.61
N GLY A 247 -20.18 14.21 7.82
CA GLY A 247 -21.49 14.64 8.28
C GLY A 247 -21.82 16.13 7.98
N VAL A 248 -20.83 16.94 7.59
CA VAL A 248 -21.01 18.29 7.07
C VAL A 248 -20.97 18.31 5.56
N GLU A 249 -20.06 17.51 4.97
CA GLU A 249 -19.93 17.31 3.52
C GLU A 249 -20.28 15.89 3.13
N GLU A 250 -20.71 15.70 1.89
CA GLU A 250 -20.98 14.38 1.33
C GLU A 250 -19.67 13.60 1.19
N PHE A 251 -19.61 12.43 1.82
CA PHE A 251 -18.44 11.57 1.76
C PHE A 251 -18.29 10.95 0.36
N VAL A 252 -17.18 11.22 -0.32
CA VAL A 252 -16.82 10.63 -1.60
C VAL A 252 -15.67 9.67 -1.40
N CYS A 253 -15.91 8.36 -1.63
CA CYS A 253 -14.87 7.37 -1.57
C CYS A 253 -14.10 7.32 -2.90
N PRO A 254 -12.75 7.49 -2.91
CA PRO A 254 -11.95 7.43 -4.14
C PRO A 254 -11.92 6.02 -4.76
N ASP A 255 -12.17 4.99 -3.96
CA ASP A 255 -12.19 3.58 -4.39
C ASP A 255 -13.61 3.02 -4.54
N PHE A 256 -14.62 3.89 -4.59
CA PHE A 256 -16.00 3.46 -4.78
C PHE A 256 -16.18 2.72 -6.11
N GLN A 257 -16.78 1.54 -6.04
CA GLN A 257 -17.10 0.72 -7.21
C GLN A 257 -18.60 0.61 -7.38
N ASN A 258 -19.12 1.18 -8.46
CA ASN A 258 -20.47 0.88 -8.93
C ASN A 258 -20.49 -0.48 -9.65
N GLN A 259 -21.68 -0.94 -10.01
CA GLN A 259 -21.86 -2.23 -10.70
C GLN A 259 -20.95 -2.35 -11.93
N LYS A 260 -20.94 -1.35 -12.81
CA LYS A 260 -20.17 -1.37 -14.06
C LYS A 260 -18.66 -1.47 -13.83
N THR A 261 -18.11 -0.67 -12.92
CA THR A 261 -16.67 -0.71 -12.62
C THR A 261 -16.26 -2.03 -11.97
N PHE A 262 -17.15 -2.63 -11.19
CA PHE A 262 -16.91 -3.93 -10.57
C PHE A 262 -16.98 -5.08 -11.60
N GLU A 263 -17.97 -5.07 -12.51
CA GLU A 263 -18.05 -6.01 -13.63
C GLU A 263 -16.81 -5.96 -14.52
N ASP A 264 -16.32 -4.76 -14.83
CA ASP A 264 -15.11 -4.58 -15.64
C ASP A 264 -13.86 -5.15 -14.91
N GLU A 265 -13.77 -5.01 -13.58
CA GLU A 265 -12.71 -5.62 -12.77
C GLU A 265 -12.83 -7.15 -12.79
N LEU A 266 -14.01 -7.71 -12.56
CA LEU A 266 -14.23 -9.15 -12.61
C LEU A 266 -13.88 -9.74 -13.97
N ASN A 267 -14.34 -9.12 -15.05
CA ASN A 267 -14.05 -9.56 -16.41
C ASN A 267 -12.54 -9.60 -16.67
N ARG A 268 -11.78 -8.61 -16.19
CA ARG A 268 -10.33 -8.55 -16.34
C ARG A 268 -9.64 -9.67 -15.56
N ILE A 269 -10.05 -9.89 -14.31
CA ILE A 269 -9.46 -10.92 -13.44
C ILE A 269 -9.77 -12.32 -13.99
N PHE A 270 -11.01 -12.62 -14.31
CA PHE A 270 -11.39 -13.93 -14.82
C PHE A 270 -10.79 -14.20 -16.20
N SER A 271 -10.77 -13.22 -17.10
CA SER A 271 -10.11 -13.37 -18.40
C SER A 271 -8.62 -13.66 -18.28
N TYR A 272 -7.95 -13.12 -17.25
CA TYR A 272 -6.56 -13.46 -16.97
C TYR A 272 -6.42 -14.89 -16.46
N LEU A 273 -7.22 -15.31 -15.49
CA LEU A 273 -7.18 -16.64 -14.91
C LEU A 273 -7.53 -17.74 -15.94
N GLU A 274 -8.46 -17.45 -16.85
CA GLU A 274 -8.80 -18.35 -17.96
C GLU A 274 -7.63 -18.51 -18.94
N LYS A 275 -6.89 -17.44 -19.22
CA LYS A 275 -5.70 -17.49 -20.10
C LYS A 275 -4.50 -18.15 -19.42
N CYS A 276 -4.42 -18.07 -18.11
CA CYS A 276 -3.28 -18.54 -17.32
C CYS A 276 -3.74 -19.47 -16.18
N PRO A 277 -4.40 -20.61 -16.46
CA PRO A 277 -5.00 -21.47 -15.43
C PRO A 277 -4.00 -22.04 -14.43
N SER A 278 -2.75 -22.26 -14.84
CA SER A 278 -1.68 -22.70 -13.92
C SER A 278 -1.36 -21.69 -12.83
N GLU A 279 -1.59 -20.43 -13.07
CA GLU A 279 -1.33 -19.37 -12.08
C GLU A 279 -2.40 -19.31 -10.99
N PHE A 280 -3.62 -19.75 -11.28
CA PHE A 280 -4.64 -19.92 -10.25
C PHE A 280 -4.15 -20.83 -9.12
N PHE A 281 -3.58 -21.98 -9.46
CA PHE A 281 -3.05 -22.91 -8.46
C PHE A 281 -1.84 -22.34 -7.72
N GLN A 282 -0.98 -21.56 -8.39
CA GLN A 282 0.13 -20.87 -7.74
C GLN A 282 -0.37 -19.83 -6.74
N ILE A 283 -1.41 -19.05 -7.09
CA ILE A 283 -2.03 -18.07 -6.21
C ILE A 283 -2.64 -18.76 -4.99
N ILE A 284 -3.41 -19.82 -5.18
CA ILE A 284 -4.05 -20.56 -4.08
C ILE A 284 -3.00 -21.16 -3.14
N ASN A 285 -1.99 -21.83 -3.66
CA ASN A 285 -0.92 -22.38 -2.84
C ASN A 285 -0.20 -21.30 -2.02
N HIS A 286 0.07 -20.15 -2.62
CA HIS A 286 0.70 -19.04 -1.93
C HIS A 286 -0.18 -18.44 -0.83
N LEU A 287 -1.48 -18.36 -1.05
CA LEU A 287 -2.45 -17.87 -0.06
C LEU A 287 -2.67 -18.81 1.12
N ILE A 288 -2.49 -20.10 0.92
CA ILE A 288 -2.60 -21.12 1.99
C ILE A 288 -1.33 -21.12 2.87
N THR A 289 -0.19 -20.73 2.33
CA THR A 289 1.10 -20.72 3.04
C THR A 289 1.42 -19.39 3.74
N GLU A 290 0.70 -18.30 3.43
CA GLU A 290 0.74 -17.03 4.17
C GLU A 290 -0.21 -17.02 5.38
#